data_c69650659eb2594cafc9dee07ce95353
#
_entry.id   c69650659eb2594cafc9dee07ce95353
#
_cell.length_a   1.000
_cell.length_b   1.000
_cell.length_c   1.000
_cell.angle_alpha   90.00
_cell.angle_beta   90.00
_cell.angle_gamma   90.00
#
_symmetry.space_group_name_H-M   'P 1'
#
loop_
_entity.id
_entity.type
_entity.pdbx_description
1 polymer ?
#
loop_
_entity_poly.entity_id
_entity_poly.type
_entity_poly.pdbx_seq_one_letter_code
_entity_poly.pdbx_strand_id
1 'polypeptide(L)'
;MKYRVIHVTGGVRNTISGVQSFIKNHIKTDDEEFEYMVGESNGESYFPFNKYLDEKGIKRIVFPSLKVSNMIRYIRECREFYGNNRIDILHVHNPITAFIHNYYAKKNGVSVRIYHNHSSQFSDTILKSIRNKFLVFLALKNATHRVSCGKLAGIKIFGNISFQIIPNAVDINKYKFSLKYRKEIREEFHIEEHQKVVGMIGIINRFKNQNFLIELAKKLPEITFLFVGEGPDRLILEEKCKEMTNVIFIGKREDAYKFYSAFDIFAFPSLYEGFPMVLIEAQCSGVDIIMNETIDSSTKVVDNFSALPLDKNKWIEYIEKVKIVNNKRDFDERLMVFDINENINNLKEIYKKGLKK
;
A
#
# COMPACT_ATOMS: atom_id res chain seq x y z
N MET A 1 21.00 -17.85 -17.74
CA MET A 1 19.67 -18.38 -17.35
C MET A 1 19.18 -17.55 -16.20
N LYS A 2 17.95 -16.97 -16.27
CA LYS A 2 17.38 -16.18 -15.19
C LYS A 2 16.92 -17.05 -14.02
N TYR A 3 16.98 -16.55 -12.80
CA TYR A 3 16.37 -17.18 -11.62
C TYR A 3 14.86 -16.97 -11.64
N ARG A 4 14.11 -18.05 -11.38
CA ARG A 4 12.64 -18.01 -11.38
C ARG A 4 12.10 -17.67 -9.99
N VAL A 5 11.40 -16.53 -9.91
CA VAL A 5 10.79 -16.00 -8.71
C VAL A 5 9.28 -16.13 -8.80
N ILE A 6 8.66 -16.77 -7.83
CA ILE A 6 7.20 -16.75 -7.71
C ILE A 6 6.79 -15.93 -6.49
N HIS A 7 6.01 -14.87 -6.74
CA HIS A 7 5.28 -14.14 -5.68
C HIS A 7 3.92 -14.79 -5.47
N VAL A 8 3.61 -15.21 -4.25
CA VAL A 8 2.31 -15.82 -3.94
C VAL A 8 1.49 -14.89 -3.07
N THR A 9 0.34 -14.45 -3.58
CA THR A 9 -0.64 -13.64 -2.86
C THR A 9 -1.84 -14.47 -2.43
N GLY A 10 -2.62 -13.96 -1.48
CA GLY A 10 -3.95 -14.49 -1.16
C GLY A 10 -4.97 -14.16 -2.25
N GLY A 11 -6.25 -14.31 -1.94
CA GLY A 11 -7.32 -13.96 -2.89
C GLY A 11 -7.24 -12.51 -3.34
N VAL A 12 -7.36 -12.29 -4.64
CA VAL A 12 -7.46 -10.96 -5.27
C VAL A 12 -8.92 -10.48 -5.17
N ARG A 13 -9.14 -9.18 -5.09
CA ARG A 13 -10.47 -8.55 -4.99
C ARG A 13 -10.62 -7.46 -6.05
N ASN A 14 -11.80 -6.87 -6.14
CA ASN A 14 -12.10 -5.77 -7.07
C ASN A 14 -11.23 -4.52 -6.90
N THR A 15 -10.54 -4.39 -5.79
CA THR A 15 -9.59 -3.30 -5.53
C THR A 15 -8.19 -3.85 -5.34
N ILE A 16 -7.18 -3.16 -5.84
CA ILE A 16 -5.77 -3.51 -5.65
C ILE A 16 -5.43 -3.30 -4.16
N SER A 17 -5.02 -4.38 -3.51
CA SER A 17 -4.58 -4.36 -2.10
C SER A 17 -3.13 -3.84 -1.96
N GLY A 18 -2.72 -3.51 -0.74
CA GLY A 18 -1.33 -3.13 -0.45
C GLY A 18 -0.30 -4.19 -0.87
N VAL A 19 -0.63 -5.48 -0.73
CA VAL A 19 0.23 -6.59 -1.21
C VAL A 19 0.36 -6.57 -2.73
N GLN A 20 -0.74 -6.37 -3.44
CA GLN A 20 -0.73 -6.31 -4.90
C GLN A 20 0.00 -5.07 -5.41
N SER A 21 -0.15 -3.93 -4.72
CA SER A 21 0.64 -2.73 -5.00
C SER A 21 2.13 -2.98 -4.78
N PHE A 22 2.50 -3.68 -3.70
CA PHE A 22 3.88 -4.10 -3.48
C PHE A 22 4.40 -4.95 -4.64
N ILE A 23 3.69 -6.00 -5.02
CA ILE A 23 4.09 -6.88 -6.13
C ILE A 23 4.21 -6.09 -7.43
N LYS A 24 3.21 -5.26 -7.76
CA LYS A 24 3.20 -4.39 -8.95
C LYS A 24 4.43 -3.49 -9.02
N ASN A 25 4.83 -2.92 -7.90
CA ASN A 25 5.95 -1.98 -7.84
C ASN A 25 7.32 -2.68 -7.87
N HIS A 26 7.42 -3.93 -7.39
CA HIS A 26 8.70 -4.65 -7.26
C HIS A 26 9.02 -5.60 -8.42
N ILE A 27 8.04 -5.99 -9.23
CA ILE A 27 8.28 -6.84 -10.40
C ILE A 27 8.62 -5.97 -11.61
N LYS A 28 9.80 -6.22 -12.21
CA LYS A 28 10.22 -5.62 -13.49
C LYS A 28 10.30 -6.72 -14.55
N THR A 29 9.61 -6.53 -15.66
CA THR A 29 9.56 -7.52 -16.77
C THR A 29 10.84 -7.57 -17.58
N ASP A 30 11.61 -6.48 -17.56
CA ASP A 30 12.91 -6.32 -18.21
C ASP A 30 14.12 -6.67 -17.32
N ASP A 31 13.87 -7.32 -16.17
CA ASP A 31 14.92 -7.75 -15.25
C ASP A 31 15.83 -8.80 -15.92
N GLU A 32 17.14 -8.54 -15.93
CA GLU A 32 18.11 -9.41 -16.59
C GLU A 32 18.44 -10.67 -15.78
N GLU A 33 18.31 -10.62 -14.46
CA GLU A 33 18.69 -11.68 -13.54
C GLU A 33 17.50 -12.56 -13.11
N PHE A 34 16.29 -11.97 -13.03
CA PHE A 34 15.11 -12.63 -12.49
C PHE A 34 13.95 -12.71 -13.50
N GLU A 35 13.31 -13.87 -13.54
CA GLU A 35 12.05 -14.12 -14.26
C GLU A 35 10.93 -14.22 -13.21
N TYR A 36 9.98 -13.29 -13.24
CA TYR A 36 8.92 -13.19 -12.24
C TYR A 36 7.63 -13.86 -12.72
N MET A 37 6.97 -14.50 -11.77
CA MET A 37 5.60 -14.99 -11.92
C MET A 37 4.78 -14.73 -10.67
N VAL A 38 3.45 -14.71 -10.79
CA VAL A 38 2.55 -14.45 -9.68
C VAL A 38 1.58 -15.61 -9.49
N GLY A 39 1.58 -16.18 -8.28
CA GLY A 39 0.63 -17.19 -7.84
C GLY A 39 -0.55 -16.53 -7.12
N GLU A 40 -1.77 -16.84 -7.56
CA GLU A 40 -3.01 -16.26 -7.06
C GLU A 40 -3.97 -17.34 -6.57
N SER A 41 -4.63 -17.09 -5.44
CA SER A 41 -5.59 -18.03 -4.84
C SER A 41 -7.04 -17.59 -5.06
N ASN A 42 -7.41 -17.34 -6.32
CA ASN A 42 -8.72 -16.77 -6.70
C ASN A 42 -9.66 -17.79 -7.37
N GLY A 43 -9.15 -18.95 -7.72
CA GLY A 43 -9.83 -19.80 -8.72
C GLY A 43 -9.91 -19.05 -10.06
N GLU A 44 -11.06 -19.16 -10.74
CA GLU A 44 -11.29 -18.59 -12.08
C GLU A 44 -11.65 -17.09 -12.10
N SER A 45 -11.74 -16.44 -10.95
CA SER A 45 -12.13 -15.01 -10.90
C SER A 45 -11.05 -14.12 -11.49
N TYR A 46 -11.50 -13.11 -12.27
CA TYR A 46 -10.63 -12.14 -12.94
C TYR A 46 -10.86 -10.73 -12.37
N PHE A 47 -9.77 -10.05 -12.00
CA PHE A 47 -9.80 -8.76 -11.29
C PHE A 47 -8.81 -7.76 -11.91
N PRO A 48 -8.85 -6.47 -11.56
CA PRO A 48 -7.96 -5.44 -12.11
C PRO A 48 -6.46 -5.75 -12.00
N PHE A 49 -6.04 -6.44 -10.94
CA PHE A 49 -4.65 -6.85 -10.79
C PHE A 49 -4.25 -7.91 -11.84
N ASN A 50 -5.17 -8.82 -12.20
CA ASN A 50 -4.95 -9.82 -13.24
C ASN A 50 -4.73 -9.15 -14.61
N LYS A 51 -5.58 -8.16 -14.92
CA LYS A 51 -5.44 -7.36 -16.15
C LYS A 51 -4.06 -6.71 -16.24
N TYR A 52 -3.60 -6.09 -15.15
CA TYR A 52 -2.25 -5.50 -15.09
C TYR A 52 -1.15 -6.55 -15.37
N LEU A 53 -1.23 -7.75 -14.77
CA LEU A 53 -0.22 -8.79 -14.98
C LEU A 53 -0.20 -9.27 -16.44
N ASP A 54 -1.38 -9.44 -17.05
CA ASP A 54 -1.50 -9.86 -18.45
C ASP A 54 -0.96 -8.78 -19.41
N GLU A 55 -1.29 -7.50 -19.19
CA GLU A 55 -0.78 -6.36 -19.95
C GLU A 55 0.75 -6.22 -19.88
N LYS A 56 1.34 -6.65 -18.76
CA LYS A 56 2.80 -6.67 -18.56
C LYS A 56 3.47 -7.96 -18.99
N GLY A 57 2.71 -8.96 -19.49
CA GLY A 57 3.25 -10.26 -19.87
C GLY A 57 3.80 -11.08 -18.68
N ILE A 58 3.36 -10.78 -17.46
CA ILE A 58 3.79 -11.50 -16.26
C ILE A 58 3.01 -12.80 -16.12
N LYS A 59 3.72 -13.93 -16.09
CA LYS A 59 3.11 -15.26 -16.00
C LYS A 59 2.30 -15.41 -14.71
N ARG A 60 1.02 -15.74 -14.86
CA ARG A 60 0.11 -16.02 -13.75
C ARG A 60 -0.03 -17.51 -13.51
N ILE A 61 -0.03 -17.90 -12.23
CA ILE A 61 -0.33 -19.27 -11.77
C ILE A 61 -1.58 -19.18 -10.90
N VAL A 62 -2.66 -19.78 -11.36
CA VAL A 62 -3.96 -19.72 -10.66
C VAL A 62 -4.12 -20.97 -9.81
N PHE A 63 -4.23 -20.78 -8.50
CA PHE A 63 -4.57 -21.83 -7.53
C PHE A 63 -6.04 -21.74 -7.16
N PRO A 64 -6.67 -22.83 -6.69
CA PRO A 64 -8.04 -22.81 -6.19
C PRO A 64 -8.25 -21.75 -5.10
N SER A 65 -9.46 -21.26 -4.94
CA SER A 65 -9.75 -20.31 -3.87
C SER A 65 -9.54 -20.93 -2.48
N LEU A 66 -9.06 -20.11 -1.52
CA LEU A 66 -8.76 -20.53 -0.11
C LEU A 66 -10.04 -20.76 0.72
N LYS A 67 -10.99 -21.52 0.19
CA LYS A 67 -12.16 -22.00 0.94
C LYS A 67 -11.86 -23.38 1.53
N VAL A 68 -12.46 -23.69 2.65
CA VAL A 68 -12.28 -25.01 3.32
C VAL A 68 -12.62 -26.16 2.36
N SER A 69 -13.68 -26.01 1.56
CA SER A 69 -14.10 -27.00 0.55
C SER A 69 -13.04 -27.26 -0.53
N ASN A 70 -12.17 -26.34 -0.80
CA ASN A 70 -11.15 -26.44 -1.85
C ASN A 70 -9.76 -26.80 -1.29
N MET A 71 -9.60 -26.95 0.01
CA MET A 71 -8.28 -27.08 0.63
C MET A 71 -7.50 -28.30 0.15
N ILE A 72 -8.16 -29.44 -0.01
CA ILE A 72 -7.53 -30.68 -0.53
C ILE A 72 -7.04 -30.46 -1.97
N ARG A 73 -7.89 -29.85 -2.80
CA ARG A 73 -7.53 -29.50 -4.18
C ARG A 73 -6.37 -28.51 -4.22
N TYR A 74 -6.40 -27.49 -3.38
CA TYR A 74 -5.34 -26.49 -3.26
C TYR A 74 -3.98 -27.13 -2.92
N ILE A 75 -3.98 -28.02 -1.91
CA ILE A 75 -2.78 -28.74 -1.48
C ILE A 75 -2.23 -29.62 -2.61
N ARG A 76 -3.10 -30.36 -3.32
CA ARG A 76 -2.70 -31.18 -4.45
C ARG A 76 -2.06 -30.35 -5.55
N GLU A 77 -2.70 -29.27 -5.98
CA GLU A 77 -2.19 -28.40 -7.04
C GLU A 77 -0.87 -27.71 -6.64
N CYS A 78 -0.70 -27.29 -5.38
CA CYS A 78 0.60 -26.80 -4.89
C CYS A 78 1.68 -27.88 -4.99
N ARG A 79 1.39 -29.13 -4.60
CA ARG A 79 2.33 -30.25 -4.69
C ARG A 79 2.74 -30.48 -6.15
N GLU A 80 1.78 -30.54 -7.06
CA GLU A 80 2.01 -30.75 -8.51
C GLU A 80 2.80 -29.59 -9.11
N PHE A 81 2.45 -28.36 -8.76
CA PHE A 81 3.14 -27.17 -9.25
C PHE A 81 4.64 -27.18 -8.92
N TYR A 82 5.01 -27.39 -7.65
CA TYR A 82 6.42 -27.41 -7.25
C TYR A 82 7.15 -28.67 -7.72
N GLY A 83 6.44 -29.77 -7.95
CA GLY A 83 7.02 -31.00 -8.51
C GLY A 83 7.36 -30.90 -10.01
N ASN A 84 6.60 -30.10 -10.74
CA ASN A 84 6.70 -30.01 -12.20
C ASN A 84 7.37 -28.72 -12.70
N ASN A 85 7.64 -27.76 -11.82
CA ASN A 85 8.21 -26.47 -12.23
C ASN A 85 9.49 -26.16 -11.43
N ARG A 86 10.53 -25.77 -12.15
CA ARG A 86 11.71 -25.20 -11.51
C ARG A 86 11.37 -23.82 -10.95
N ILE A 87 11.49 -23.67 -9.64
CA ILE A 87 11.40 -22.41 -8.91
C ILE A 87 12.67 -22.25 -8.09
N ASP A 88 13.34 -21.12 -8.18
CA ASP A 88 14.54 -20.83 -7.43
C ASP A 88 14.21 -20.05 -6.15
N ILE A 89 13.23 -19.16 -6.24
CA ILE A 89 12.80 -18.26 -5.16
C ILE A 89 11.28 -18.27 -5.00
N LEU A 90 10.81 -18.54 -3.79
CA LEU A 90 9.43 -18.38 -3.37
C LEU A 90 9.29 -17.15 -2.46
N HIS A 91 8.41 -16.22 -2.80
CA HIS A 91 8.10 -15.05 -2.00
C HIS A 91 6.59 -15.00 -1.68
N VAL A 92 6.23 -15.34 -0.47
CA VAL A 92 4.83 -15.47 -0.05
C VAL A 92 4.39 -14.32 0.83
N HIS A 93 3.19 -13.79 0.58
CA HIS A 93 2.67 -12.58 1.22
C HIS A 93 1.45 -12.81 2.14
N ASN A 94 0.98 -14.03 2.29
CA ASN A 94 -0.21 -14.34 3.09
C ASN A 94 0.06 -15.52 4.04
N PRO A 95 -0.37 -15.47 5.32
CA PRO A 95 -0.10 -16.53 6.29
C PRO A 95 -0.60 -17.92 5.88
N ILE A 96 -1.78 -17.99 5.27
CA ILE A 96 -2.39 -19.28 4.88
C ILE A 96 -1.62 -19.90 3.72
N THR A 97 -1.33 -19.12 2.69
CA THR A 97 -0.55 -19.59 1.53
C THR A 97 0.89 -19.88 1.94
N ALA A 98 1.48 -19.08 2.84
CA ALA A 98 2.86 -19.26 3.29
C ALA A 98 3.10 -20.64 3.91
N PHE A 99 2.18 -21.14 4.72
CA PHE A 99 2.32 -22.48 5.31
C PHE A 99 2.43 -23.57 4.22
N ILE A 100 1.51 -23.59 3.27
CA ILE A 100 1.41 -24.65 2.26
C ILE A 100 2.56 -24.50 1.25
N HIS A 101 2.78 -23.30 0.71
CA HIS A 101 3.80 -23.06 -0.32
C HIS A 101 5.22 -23.27 0.21
N ASN A 102 5.55 -22.77 1.40
CA ASN A 102 6.89 -23.00 1.99
C ASN A 102 7.17 -24.48 2.23
N TYR A 103 6.16 -25.26 2.62
CA TYR A 103 6.32 -26.72 2.81
C TYR A 103 6.65 -27.42 1.48
N TYR A 104 5.86 -27.21 0.43
CA TYR A 104 6.08 -27.88 -0.85
C TYR A 104 7.31 -27.35 -1.59
N ALA A 105 7.58 -26.05 -1.50
CA ALA A 105 8.78 -25.45 -2.04
C ALA A 105 10.05 -26.06 -1.39
N LYS A 106 10.06 -26.20 -0.06
CA LYS A 106 11.17 -26.87 0.66
C LYS A 106 11.36 -28.31 0.19
N LYS A 107 10.25 -29.06 0.08
CA LYS A 107 10.29 -30.48 -0.35
C LYS A 107 10.84 -30.67 -1.76
N ASN A 108 10.68 -29.66 -2.62
CA ASN A 108 11.15 -29.68 -4.01
C ASN A 108 12.42 -28.84 -4.24
N GLY A 109 13.20 -28.57 -3.19
CA GLY A 109 14.53 -27.98 -3.29
C GLY A 109 14.59 -26.50 -3.61
N VAL A 110 13.47 -25.74 -3.49
CA VAL A 110 13.50 -24.27 -3.65
C VAL A 110 14.42 -23.67 -2.58
N SER A 111 15.51 -23.03 -3.00
CA SER A 111 16.57 -22.57 -2.09
C SER A 111 16.13 -21.39 -1.23
N VAL A 112 15.47 -20.41 -1.81
CA VAL A 112 15.02 -19.18 -1.13
C VAL A 112 13.51 -19.21 -0.94
N ARG A 113 13.08 -19.20 0.32
CA ARG A 113 11.65 -19.22 0.69
C ARG A 113 11.40 -18.09 1.68
N ILE A 114 10.74 -17.05 1.21
CA ILE A 114 10.48 -15.82 1.96
C ILE A 114 9.04 -15.79 2.44
N TYR A 115 8.83 -15.53 3.72
CA TYR A 115 7.53 -15.07 4.22
C TYR A 115 7.61 -13.58 4.48
N HIS A 116 6.84 -12.80 3.70
CA HIS A 116 6.74 -11.35 3.80
C HIS A 116 5.43 -10.94 4.47
N ASN A 117 5.55 -10.32 5.62
CA ASN A 117 4.41 -9.82 6.38
C ASN A 117 4.09 -8.37 6.03
N HIS A 118 2.82 -8.10 5.70
CA HIS A 118 2.30 -6.77 5.35
C HIS A 118 1.29 -6.22 6.36
N SER A 119 1.14 -6.83 7.52
CA SER A 119 0.13 -6.44 8.50
C SER A 119 0.69 -6.41 9.92
N SER A 120 0.22 -5.49 10.72
CA SER A 120 0.49 -5.45 12.16
C SER A 120 -0.50 -6.30 12.97
N GLN A 121 -1.41 -7.03 12.31
CA GLN A 121 -2.41 -7.89 12.95
C GLN A 121 -2.51 -9.23 12.25
N PHE A 122 -2.79 -10.29 13.01
CA PHE A 122 -3.03 -11.62 12.44
C PHE A 122 -4.38 -11.71 11.73
N SER A 123 -5.41 -11.02 12.20
CA SER A 123 -6.74 -10.90 11.58
C SER A 123 -7.64 -9.93 12.36
N ASP A 124 -8.79 -9.60 11.78
CA ASP A 124 -9.83 -8.75 12.36
C ASP A 124 -10.68 -9.45 13.44
N THR A 125 -10.60 -10.79 13.56
CA THR A 125 -11.36 -11.56 14.55
C THR A 125 -10.43 -12.46 15.36
N ILE A 126 -10.79 -12.71 16.63
CA ILE A 126 -9.99 -13.50 17.58
C ILE A 126 -9.74 -14.91 17.05
N LEU A 127 -10.79 -15.63 16.60
CA LEU A 127 -10.66 -16.99 16.09
C LEU A 127 -9.73 -17.08 14.86
N LYS A 128 -9.88 -16.14 13.93
CA LYS A 128 -8.97 -16.08 12.77
C LYS A 128 -7.56 -15.69 13.17
N SER A 129 -7.39 -14.85 14.18
CA SER A 129 -6.08 -14.46 14.71
C SER A 129 -5.35 -15.67 15.33
N ILE A 130 -6.01 -16.48 16.13
CA ILE A 130 -5.44 -17.71 16.71
C ILE A 130 -5.03 -18.68 15.60
N ARG A 131 -5.92 -18.93 14.63
CA ARG A 131 -5.61 -19.76 13.46
C ARG A 131 -4.40 -19.23 12.69
N ASN A 132 -4.38 -17.93 12.36
CA ASN A 132 -3.32 -17.34 11.57
C ASN A 132 -1.99 -17.34 12.33
N LYS A 133 -1.99 -17.13 13.65
CA LYS A 133 -0.79 -17.26 14.49
C LYS A 133 -0.18 -18.65 14.38
N PHE A 134 -1.01 -19.68 14.43
CA PHE A 134 -0.56 -21.06 14.27
C PHE A 134 -0.02 -21.33 12.86
N LEU A 135 -0.72 -20.84 11.81
CA LEU A 135 -0.27 -20.99 10.42
C LEU A 135 1.06 -20.25 10.16
N VAL A 136 1.25 -19.07 10.73
CA VAL A 136 2.53 -18.34 10.67
C VAL A 136 3.64 -19.16 11.32
N PHE A 137 3.42 -19.71 12.51
CA PHE A 137 4.39 -20.58 13.18
C PHE A 137 4.84 -21.75 12.27
N LEU A 138 3.88 -22.42 11.61
CA LEU A 138 4.20 -23.51 10.68
C LEU A 138 4.92 -23.01 9.41
N ALA A 139 4.53 -21.84 8.89
CA ALA A 139 5.17 -21.23 7.74
C ALA A 139 6.64 -20.92 8.02
N LEU A 140 6.93 -20.38 9.21
CA LEU A 140 8.28 -19.99 9.64
C LEU A 140 9.24 -21.18 9.79
N LYS A 141 8.74 -22.37 10.10
CA LYS A 141 9.57 -23.61 10.14
C LYS A 141 10.17 -23.97 8.77
N ASN A 142 9.53 -23.54 7.68
CA ASN A 142 9.91 -23.87 6.32
C ASN A 142 10.43 -22.65 5.53
N ALA A 143 10.28 -21.43 6.04
CA ALA A 143 10.84 -20.22 5.45
C ALA A 143 12.35 -20.14 5.74
N THR A 144 13.12 -19.66 4.76
CA THR A 144 14.56 -19.33 4.93
C THR A 144 14.77 -17.90 5.34
N HIS A 145 13.89 -17.01 4.89
CA HIS A 145 13.95 -15.57 5.17
C HIS A 145 12.60 -15.04 5.66
N ARG A 146 12.64 -14.04 6.52
CA ARG A 146 11.50 -13.35 7.10
C ARG A 146 11.62 -11.88 6.77
N VAL A 147 10.58 -11.34 6.15
CA VAL A 147 10.53 -9.94 5.73
C VAL A 147 9.26 -9.30 6.28
N SER A 148 9.34 -8.06 6.68
CA SER A 148 8.19 -7.26 7.12
C SER A 148 8.20 -5.89 6.48
N CYS A 149 7.01 -5.34 6.20
CA CYS A 149 6.87 -3.98 5.69
C CYS A 149 7.23 -2.89 6.72
N GLY A 150 7.42 -3.24 7.99
CA GLY A 150 7.81 -2.30 9.04
C GLY A 150 8.22 -2.99 10.32
N LYS A 151 8.95 -2.27 11.18
CA LYS A 151 9.50 -2.80 12.43
C LYS A 151 8.41 -3.30 13.39
N LEU A 152 7.39 -2.48 13.63
CA LEU A 152 6.28 -2.85 14.55
C LEU A 152 5.48 -4.04 14.03
N ALA A 153 5.18 -4.07 12.73
CA ALA A 153 4.50 -5.19 12.09
C ALA A 153 5.34 -6.48 12.20
N GLY A 154 6.65 -6.39 12.01
CA GLY A 154 7.56 -7.52 12.16
C GLY A 154 7.62 -8.05 13.58
N ILE A 155 7.77 -7.18 14.57
CA ILE A 155 7.80 -7.58 16.00
C ILE A 155 6.49 -8.27 16.40
N LYS A 156 5.33 -7.75 15.99
CA LYS A 156 4.02 -8.35 16.29
C LYS A 156 3.84 -9.75 15.70
N ILE A 157 4.33 -9.98 14.48
CA ILE A 157 4.12 -11.25 13.77
C ILE A 157 5.22 -12.26 14.04
N PHE A 158 6.49 -11.82 14.11
CA PHE A 158 7.65 -12.69 14.26
C PHE A 158 8.18 -12.78 15.72
N GLY A 159 7.73 -11.88 16.59
CA GLY A 159 8.21 -11.79 17.97
C GLY A 159 9.71 -11.46 18.00
N ASN A 160 10.47 -12.27 18.75
CA ASN A 160 11.94 -12.10 18.89
C ASN A 160 12.77 -12.73 17.75
N ILE A 161 12.12 -13.33 16.75
CA ILE A 161 12.83 -13.92 15.61
C ILE A 161 13.32 -12.80 14.70
N SER A 162 14.60 -12.85 14.30
CA SER A 162 15.17 -11.82 13.41
C SER A 162 14.48 -11.80 12.05
N PHE A 163 14.25 -10.61 11.53
CA PHE A 163 13.62 -10.36 10.22
C PHE A 163 14.25 -9.13 9.55
N GLN A 164 14.10 -9.05 8.25
CA GLN A 164 14.50 -7.90 7.46
C GLN A 164 13.31 -6.99 7.22
N ILE A 165 13.55 -5.69 7.07
CA ILE A 165 12.51 -4.71 6.76
C ILE A 165 12.65 -4.34 5.29
N ILE A 166 11.58 -4.57 4.53
CA ILE A 166 11.37 -4.06 3.18
C ILE A 166 10.05 -3.31 3.22
N PRO A 167 10.06 -1.99 3.42
CA PRO A 167 8.84 -1.21 3.51
C PRO A 167 8.10 -1.21 2.17
N ASN A 168 6.81 -0.91 2.20
CA ASN A 168 6.13 -0.54 0.98
C ASN A 168 6.76 0.74 0.45
N ALA A 169 6.97 0.81 -0.85
CA ALA A 169 7.75 1.86 -1.48
C ALA A 169 7.00 2.53 -2.63
N VAL A 170 7.39 3.74 -2.94
CA VAL A 170 6.83 4.57 -4.01
C VAL A 170 7.93 5.04 -4.95
N ASP A 171 7.56 5.39 -6.18
CA ASP A 171 8.44 6.16 -7.05
C ASP A 171 8.50 7.60 -6.54
N ILE A 172 9.49 7.87 -5.70
CA ILE A 172 9.66 9.17 -5.05
C ILE A 172 9.66 10.32 -6.06
N ASN A 173 10.31 10.14 -7.22
CA ASN A 173 10.41 11.21 -8.23
C ASN A 173 9.05 11.56 -8.82
N LYS A 174 8.13 10.61 -8.89
CA LYS A 174 6.76 10.83 -9.35
C LYS A 174 5.96 11.75 -8.43
N TYR A 175 6.27 11.72 -7.12
CA TYR A 175 5.50 12.45 -6.10
C TYR A 175 6.17 13.75 -5.63
N LYS A 176 7.40 14.06 -6.07
CA LYS A 176 8.06 15.33 -5.76
C LYS A 176 7.21 16.51 -6.23
N PHE A 177 7.27 17.60 -5.48
CA PHE A 177 6.56 18.83 -5.83
C PHE A 177 6.90 19.29 -7.25
N SER A 178 5.87 19.65 -7.99
CA SER A 178 5.99 20.22 -9.34
C SER A 178 5.10 21.45 -9.46
N LEU A 179 5.73 22.60 -9.71
CA LEU A 179 4.99 23.84 -9.97
C LEU A 179 4.08 23.71 -11.19
N LYS A 180 4.50 22.93 -12.20
CA LYS A 180 3.68 22.63 -13.37
C LYS A 180 2.39 21.91 -12.97
N TYR A 181 2.49 20.87 -12.16
CA TYR A 181 1.32 20.12 -11.70
C TYR A 181 0.42 20.95 -10.79
N ARG A 182 1.01 21.79 -9.93
CA ARG A 182 0.24 22.72 -9.09
C ARG A 182 -0.61 23.66 -9.94
N LYS A 183 -0.02 24.29 -10.96
CA LYS A 183 -0.76 25.17 -11.87
C LYS A 183 -1.83 24.42 -12.64
N GLU A 184 -1.47 23.32 -13.30
CA GLU A 184 -2.36 22.47 -14.09
C GLU A 184 -3.63 22.08 -13.32
N ILE A 185 -3.47 21.53 -12.08
CA ILE A 185 -4.60 21.08 -11.27
C ILE A 185 -5.43 22.26 -10.75
N ARG A 186 -4.78 23.35 -10.31
CA ARG A 186 -5.51 24.52 -9.81
C ARG A 186 -6.32 25.21 -10.90
N GLU A 187 -5.79 25.32 -12.12
CA GLU A 187 -6.49 25.84 -13.30
C GLU A 187 -7.67 24.94 -13.68
N GLU A 188 -7.50 23.62 -13.71
CA GLU A 188 -8.55 22.65 -14.00
C GLU A 188 -9.78 22.81 -13.09
N PHE A 189 -9.55 23.14 -11.81
CA PHE A 189 -10.62 23.28 -10.81
C PHE A 189 -10.93 24.73 -10.43
N HIS A 190 -10.46 25.71 -11.21
CA HIS A 190 -10.70 27.14 -11.02
C HIS A 190 -10.31 27.65 -9.62
N ILE A 191 -9.17 27.17 -9.08
CA ILE A 191 -8.65 27.51 -7.77
C ILE A 191 -7.59 28.60 -7.92
N GLU A 192 -7.85 29.77 -7.32
CA GLU A 192 -6.91 30.88 -7.34
C GLU A 192 -5.63 30.58 -6.54
N GLU A 193 -4.51 31.25 -6.89
CA GLU A 193 -3.23 31.03 -6.21
C GLU A 193 -3.26 31.34 -4.71
N HIS A 194 -4.09 32.30 -4.31
CA HIS A 194 -4.26 32.71 -2.90
C HIS A 194 -5.26 31.82 -2.12
N GLN A 195 -6.02 30.96 -2.79
CA GLN A 195 -6.94 30.06 -2.12
C GLN A 195 -6.17 28.87 -1.49
N LYS A 196 -6.43 28.63 -0.22
CA LYS A 196 -5.88 27.47 0.48
C LYS A 196 -6.62 26.20 0.08
N VAL A 197 -5.87 25.12 -0.13
CA VAL A 197 -6.43 23.82 -0.54
C VAL A 197 -6.09 22.75 0.47
N VAL A 198 -7.12 22.15 1.06
CA VAL A 198 -7.03 20.94 1.87
C VAL A 198 -7.40 19.74 1.00
N GLY A 199 -6.49 18.82 0.81
CA GLY A 199 -6.70 17.66 -0.05
C GLY A 199 -6.69 16.33 0.68
N MET A 200 -7.45 15.37 0.15
CA MET A 200 -7.41 13.99 0.58
C MET A 200 -7.49 13.06 -0.63
N ILE A 201 -6.60 12.07 -0.69
CA ILE A 201 -6.58 11.04 -1.74
C ILE A 201 -6.87 9.67 -1.13
N GLY A 202 -7.81 8.93 -1.70
CA GLY A 202 -8.11 7.56 -1.27
C GLY A 202 -9.54 7.13 -1.50
N ILE A 203 -9.87 5.92 -1.05
CA ILE A 203 -11.22 5.37 -1.14
C ILE A 203 -12.16 6.20 -0.27
N ILE A 204 -13.32 6.57 -0.82
CA ILE A 204 -14.34 7.32 -0.08
C ILE A 204 -15.22 6.32 0.69
N ASN A 205 -14.94 6.19 1.99
CA ASN A 205 -15.68 5.30 2.88
C ASN A 205 -15.59 5.76 4.35
N ARG A 206 -16.43 5.16 5.21
CA ARG A 206 -16.50 5.48 6.64
C ARG A 206 -15.15 5.40 7.38
N PHE A 207 -14.23 4.52 6.96
CA PHE A 207 -12.94 4.35 7.64
C PHE A 207 -11.96 5.46 7.30
N LYS A 208 -12.04 6.00 6.10
CA LYS A 208 -11.26 7.17 5.66
C LYS A 208 -11.81 8.48 6.20
N ASN A 209 -13.07 8.50 6.63
CA ASN A 209 -13.69 9.58 7.41
C ASN A 209 -13.68 10.96 6.73
N GLN A 210 -13.92 10.99 5.41
CA GLN A 210 -14.08 12.26 4.67
C GLN A 210 -15.15 13.15 5.27
N ASN A 211 -16.18 12.55 5.89
CA ASN A 211 -17.24 13.29 6.57
C ASN A 211 -16.70 14.26 7.64
N PHE A 212 -15.61 13.91 8.35
CA PHE A 212 -14.98 14.80 9.30
C PHE A 212 -14.46 16.07 8.61
N LEU A 213 -13.82 15.95 7.45
CA LEU A 213 -13.33 17.11 6.68
C LEU A 213 -14.49 17.96 6.12
N ILE A 214 -15.58 17.37 5.72
CA ILE A 214 -16.79 18.11 5.29
C ILE A 214 -17.33 18.97 6.43
N GLU A 215 -17.33 18.46 7.67
CA GLU A 215 -17.75 19.25 8.82
C GLU A 215 -16.77 20.42 9.14
N LEU A 216 -15.50 20.30 8.78
CA LEU A 216 -14.54 21.42 8.84
C LEU A 216 -14.82 22.41 7.70
N ALA A 217 -15.05 21.92 6.50
CA ALA A 217 -15.34 22.76 5.32
C ALA A 217 -16.53 23.69 5.52
N LYS A 218 -17.56 23.25 6.27
CA LYS A 218 -18.70 24.12 6.66
C LYS A 218 -18.29 25.33 7.49
N LYS A 219 -17.19 25.21 8.26
CA LYS A 219 -16.68 26.29 9.13
C LYS A 219 -15.61 27.13 8.45
N LEU A 220 -15.09 26.68 7.31
CA LEU A 220 -13.99 27.28 6.55
C LEU A 220 -14.40 27.50 5.09
N PRO A 221 -15.42 28.34 4.81
CA PRO A 221 -15.97 28.51 3.47
C PRO A 221 -14.97 29.09 2.45
N GLU A 222 -13.92 29.78 2.91
CA GLU A 222 -12.85 30.34 2.08
C GLU A 222 -11.78 29.34 1.71
N ILE A 223 -11.78 28.13 2.29
CA ILE A 223 -10.80 27.07 2.04
C ILE A 223 -11.41 26.00 1.16
N THR A 224 -10.73 25.63 0.10
CA THR A 224 -11.18 24.57 -0.82
C THR A 224 -10.79 23.20 -0.30
N PHE A 225 -11.76 22.27 -0.29
CA PHE A 225 -11.54 20.86 0.10
C PHE A 225 -11.68 19.97 -1.13
N LEU A 226 -10.59 19.27 -1.51
CA LEU A 226 -10.55 18.38 -2.67
C LEU A 226 -10.50 16.91 -2.23
N PHE A 227 -11.44 16.11 -2.70
CA PHE A 227 -11.48 14.66 -2.47
C PHE A 227 -11.20 13.90 -3.77
N VAL A 228 -10.04 13.25 -3.85
CA VAL A 228 -9.63 12.45 -5.01
C VAL A 228 -9.82 10.97 -4.72
N GLY A 229 -10.74 10.33 -5.43
CA GLY A 229 -11.01 8.90 -5.28
C GLY A 229 -12.47 8.56 -5.49
N GLU A 230 -12.74 7.27 -5.40
CA GLU A 230 -14.09 6.68 -5.49
C GLU A 230 -14.38 5.85 -4.25
N GLY A 231 -15.64 5.54 -4.00
CA GLY A 231 -15.99 4.65 -2.91
C GLY A 231 -17.48 4.61 -2.59
N PRO A 232 -17.91 3.69 -1.72
CA PRO A 232 -19.31 3.44 -1.44
C PRO A 232 -20.05 4.64 -0.81
N ASP A 233 -19.33 5.52 -0.11
CA ASP A 233 -19.97 6.64 0.59
C ASP A 233 -19.97 7.94 -0.24
N ARG A 234 -19.41 7.93 -1.48
CA ARG A 234 -19.27 9.13 -2.30
C ARG A 234 -20.60 9.85 -2.52
N LEU A 235 -21.60 9.17 -3.08
CA LEU A 235 -22.89 9.78 -3.41
C LEU A 235 -23.59 10.38 -2.18
N ILE A 236 -23.48 9.69 -1.03
CA ILE A 236 -24.06 10.17 0.23
C ILE A 236 -23.37 11.47 0.69
N LEU A 237 -22.04 11.53 0.54
CA LEU A 237 -21.27 12.71 0.95
C LEU A 237 -21.43 13.87 -0.02
N GLU A 238 -21.53 13.62 -1.33
CA GLU A 238 -21.83 14.64 -2.34
C GLU A 238 -23.21 15.28 -2.07
N GLU A 239 -24.26 14.49 -1.82
CA GLU A 239 -25.59 15.02 -1.48
C GLU A 239 -25.54 15.86 -0.18
N LYS A 240 -24.75 15.44 0.80
CA LYS A 240 -24.58 16.17 2.07
C LYS A 240 -23.98 17.58 1.89
N CYS A 241 -23.16 17.78 0.88
CA CYS A 241 -22.45 19.05 0.61
C CYS A 241 -22.84 19.71 -0.70
N LYS A 242 -24.01 19.37 -1.27
CA LYS A 242 -24.46 19.92 -2.55
C LYS A 242 -24.60 21.46 -2.58
N GLU A 243 -24.86 22.07 -1.43
CA GLU A 243 -24.96 23.53 -1.29
C GLU A 243 -23.59 24.19 -0.98
N MET A 244 -22.51 23.39 -0.84
CA MET A 244 -21.19 23.89 -0.51
C MET A 244 -20.37 24.08 -1.78
N THR A 245 -19.91 25.31 -2.01
CA THR A 245 -19.07 25.65 -3.18
C THR A 245 -17.59 25.35 -2.98
N ASN A 246 -17.18 25.12 -1.74
CA ASN A 246 -15.80 24.87 -1.37
C ASN A 246 -15.44 23.40 -1.18
N VAL A 247 -16.33 22.45 -1.54
CA VAL A 247 -16.08 21.01 -1.47
C VAL A 247 -16.21 20.40 -2.86
N ILE A 248 -15.16 19.75 -3.33
CA ILE A 248 -15.10 19.18 -4.68
C ILE A 248 -14.72 17.69 -4.61
N PHE A 249 -15.59 16.83 -5.13
CA PHE A 249 -15.34 15.41 -5.33
C PHE A 249 -14.89 15.16 -6.78
N ILE A 250 -13.63 14.74 -6.95
CA ILE A 250 -12.98 14.65 -8.27
C ILE A 250 -13.21 13.28 -8.93
N GLY A 251 -13.47 12.25 -8.12
CA GLY A 251 -13.52 10.89 -8.62
C GLY A 251 -12.15 10.24 -8.72
N LYS A 252 -12.11 9.06 -9.34
CA LYS A 252 -10.88 8.30 -9.55
C LYS A 252 -10.05 8.95 -10.66
N ARG A 253 -8.77 9.19 -10.38
CA ARG A 253 -7.80 9.79 -11.32
C ARG A 253 -6.58 8.88 -11.47
N GLU A 254 -6.10 8.68 -12.69
CA GLU A 254 -4.83 7.98 -12.94
C GLU A 254 -3.61 8.87 -12.64
N ASP A 255 -3.80 10.18 -12.75
CA ASP A 255 -2.82 11.21 -12.44
C ASP A 255 -2.97 11.81 -11.03
N ALA A 256 -3.56 11.04 -10.08
CA ALA A 256 -3.75 11.47 -8.70
C ALA A 256 -2.47 11.97 -8.02
N TYR A 257 -1.30 11.52 -8.45
CA TYR A 257 0.00 11.99 -7.96
C TYR A 257 0.23 13.50 -8.16
N LYS A 258 -0.38 14.13 -9.17
CA LYS A 258 -0.25 15.57 -9.42
C LYS A 258 -0.92 16.41 -8.32
N PHE A 259 -1.98 15.87 -7.73
CA PHE A 259 -2.80 16.59 -6.75
C PHE A 259 -2.04 16.94 -5.46
N TYR A 260 -1.04 16.12 -5.07
CA TYR A 260 -0.19 16.47 -3.93
C TYR A 260 0.53 17.81 -4.11
N SER A 261 0.88 18.18 -5.34
CA SER A 261 1.45 19.49 -5.64
C SER A 261 0.44 20.63 -5.54
N ALA A 262 -0.84 20.37 -5.82
CA ALA A 262 -1.92 21.36 -5.77
C ALA A 262 -2.39 21.66 -4.35
N PHE A 263 -2.29 20.70 -3.43
CA PHE A 263 -2.68 20.85 -2.03
C PHE A 263 -1.71 21.75 -1.27
N ASP A 264 -2.22 22.48 -0.29
CA ASP A 264 -1.42 23.17 0.72
C ASP A 264 -1.36 22.33 2.01
N ILE A 265 -2.40 21.53 2.25
CA ILE A 265 -2.48 20.59 3.36
C ILE A 265 -3.02 19.27 2.84
N PHE A 266 -2.34 18.17 3.16
CA PHE A 266 -2.87 16.83 3.01
C PHE A 266 -3.51 16.39 4.34
N ALA A 267 -4.83 16.21 4.34
CA ALA A 267 -5.61 15.89 5.52
C ALA A 267 -5.98 14.40 5.57
N PHE A 268 -5.66 13.71 6.67
CA PHE A 268 -5.83 12.27 6.80
C PHE A 268 -6.56 11.87 8.10
N PRO A 269 -7.89 12.06 8.18
CA PRO A 269 -8.70 11.79 9.35
C PRO A 269 -9.10 10.31 9.49
N SER A 270 -8.39 9.39 8.83
CA SER A 270 -8.71 7.97 8.83
C SER A 270 -8.86 7.41 10.25
N LEU A 271 -9.83 6.52 10.44
CA LEU A 271 -10.08 5.85 11.74
C LEU A 271 -9.21 4.60 11.91
N TYR A 272 -8.83 3.97 10.82
CA TYR A 272 -8.03 2.75 10.82
C TYR A 272 -7.21 2.62 9.54
N GLU A 273 -5.93 2.28 9.68
CA GLU A 273 -5.01 2.00 8.57
C GLU A 273 -4.02 0.88 8.93
N GLY A 274 -3.60 0.15 7.91
CA GLY A 274 -2.51 -0.81 8.04
C GLY A 274 -1.14 -0.14 7.86
N PHE A 275 -0.89 0.36 6.65
CA PHE A 275 0.30 1.12 6.28
C PHE A 275 -0.10 2.11 5.18
N PRO A 276 -0.39 3.37 5.52
CA PRO A 276 -0.98 4.34 4.58
C PRO A 276 0.06 4.91 3.61
N MET A 277 0.16 4.32 2.41
CA MET A 277 1.07 4.76 1.34
C MET A 277 0.87 6.22 0.96
N VAL A 278 -0.37 6.70 0.98
CA VAL A 278 -0.72 8.10 0.65
C VAL A 278 -0.02 9.12 1.57
N LEU A 279 0.34 8.74 2.80
CA LEU A 279 1.12 9.60 3.68
C LEU A 279 2.59 9.69 3.24
N ILE A 280 3.16 8.63 2.68
CA ILE A 280 4.51 8.66 2.11
C ILE A 280 4.50 9.51 0.83
N GLU A 281 3.50 9.29 -0.02
CA GLU A 281 3.30 10.05 -1.26
C GLU A 281 3.17 11.56 -0.97
N ALA A 282 2.39 11.93 0.04
CA ALA A 282 2.24 13.32 0.49
C ALA A 282 3.57 13.90 1.00
N GLN A 283 4.31 13.16 1.83
CA GLN A 283 5.61 13.60 2.33
C GLN A 283 6.60 13.85 1.19
N CYS A 284 6.61 13.00 0.15
CA CYS A 284 7.48 13.20 -1.01
C CYS A 284 7.21 14.52 -1.73
N SER A 285 5.98 15.04 -1.68
CA SER A 285 5.65 16.34 -2.28
C SER A 285 5.95 17.54 -1.37
N GLY A 286 6.41 17.30 -0.14
CA GLY A 286 6.66 18.37 0.84
C GLY A 286 5.40 19.13 1.26
N VAL A 287 4.20 18.59 1.05
CA VAL A 287 2.95 19.20 1.52
C VAL A 287 2.83 19.06 3.04
N ASP A 288 2.24 20.06 3.69
CA ASP A 288 1.93 19.98 5.12
C ASP A 288 0.91 18.86 5.38
N ILE A 289 1.15 18.03 6.40
CA ILE A 289 0.30 16.87 6.68
C ILE A 289 -0.32 16.98 8.07
N ILE A 290 -1.64 16.77 8.12
CA ILE A 290 -2.38 16.55 9.35
C ILE A 290 -3.06 15.19 9.33
N MET A 291 -2.83 14.36 10.34
CA MET A 291 -3.46 13.05 10.45
C MET A 291 -4.10 12.83 11.83
N ASN A 292 -5.03 11.86 11.88
CA ASN A 292 -5.55 11.35 13.14
C ASN A 292 -4.43 10.67 13.94
N GLU A 293 -4.21 11.10 15.19
CA GLU A 293 -3.15 10.59 16.07
C GLU A 293 -3.27 9.10 16.41
N THR A 294 -4.44 8.49 16.22
CA THR A 294 -4.63 7.05 16.44
C THR A 294 -4.03 6.16 15.35
N ILE A 295 -3.65 6.76 14.21
CA ILE A 295 -2.97 6.05 13.12
C ILE A 295 -1.49 5.87 13.46
N ASP A 296 -0.95 4.70 13.14
CA ASP A 296 0.47 4.40 13.35
C ASP A 296 1.36 5.45 12.65
N SER A 297 2.19 6.12 13.44
CA SER A 297 3.12 7.14 12.97
C SER A 297 4.40 6.58 12.33
N SER A 298 4.49 5.27 12.11
CA SER A 298 5.68 4.62 11.50
C SER A 298 6.02 5.12 10.09
N THR A 299 5.05 5.76 9.43
CA THR A 299 5.26 6.42 8.13
C THR A 299 5.75 7.86 8.26
N LYS A 300 5.74 8.45 9.45
CA LYS A 300 6.18 9.83 9.68
C LYS A 300 7.70 9.92 9.63
N VAL A 301 8.21 10.67 8.68
CA VAL A 301 9.65 10.93 8.48
C VAL A 301 9.96 12.42 8.52
N VAL A 302 9.08 13.24 7.95
CA VAL A 302 9.27 14.68 7.79
C VAL A 302 8.71 15.48 8.98
N ASP A 303 9.18 16.71 9.15
CA ASP A 303 8.82 17.54 10.30
C ASP A 303 7.49 18.29 10.09
N ASN A 304 7.11 18.60 8.84
CA ASN A 304 5.82 19.20 8.47
C ASN A 304 4.65 18.18 8.50
N PHE A 305 4.65 17.33 9.51
CA PHE A 305 3.70 16.24 9.70
C PHE A 305 3.16 16.26 11.13
N SER A 306 1.89 16.59 11.30
CA SER A 306 1.21 16.70 12.57
C SER A 306 0.20 15.59 12.79
N ALA A 307 0.23 14.97 13.97
CA ALA A 307 -0.76 14.00 14.41
C ALA A 307 -1.62 14.64 15.52
N LEU A 308 -2.93 14.75 15.30
CA LEU A 308 -3.87 15.37 16.20
C LEU A 308 -5.07 14.47 16.47
N PRO A 309 -5.72 14.57 17.65
CA PRO A 309 -7.01 13.94 17.88
C PRO A 309 -8.05 14.47 16.88
N LEU A 310 -9.11 13.72 16.61
CA LEU A 310 -10.22 14.16 15.74
C LEU A 310 -11.09 15.21 16.45
N ASP A 311 -10.45 16.30 16.85
CA ASP A 311 -11.07 17.49 17.42
C ASP A 311 -11.15 18.58 16.34
N LYS A 312 -12.37 19.02 16.00
CA LYS A 312 -12.60 19.98 14.92
C LYS A 312 -11.87 21.32 15.15
N ASN A 313 -11.80 21.81 16.38
CA ASN A 313 -11.18 23.11 16.68
C ASN A 313 -9.65 23.02 16.50
N LYS A 314 -9.01 21.93 16.95
CA LYS A 314 -7.57 21.73 16.76
C LYS A 314 -7.19 21.61 15.29
N TRP A 315 -8.03 20.93 14.49
CA TRP A 315 -7.80 20.80 13.07
C TRP A 315 -8.00 22.12 12.32
N ILE A 316 -9.04 22.90 12.67
CA ILE A 316 -9.26 24.24 12.12
C ILE A 316 -8.07 25.14 12.45
N GLU A 317 -7.65 25.20 13.71
CA GLU A 317 -6.50 26.01 14.13
C GLU A 317 -5.22 25.62 13.35
N TYR A 318 -4.97 24.33 13.13
CA TYR A 318 -3.85 23.88 12.31
C TYR A 318 -3.98 24.34 10.86
N ILE A 319 -5.17 24.10 10.25
CA ILE A 319 -5.43 24.45 8.85
C ILE A 319 -5.26 25.97 8.61
N GLU A 320 -5.73 26.80 9.52
CA GLU A 320 -5.60 28.26 9.41
C GLU A 320 -4.12 28.72 9.50
N LYS A 321 -3.31 28.10 10.37
CA LYS A 321 -1.89 28.45 10.59
C LYS A 321 -0.98 28.09 9.42
N VAL A 322 -1.29 27.04 8.68
CA VAL A 322 -0.46 26.62 7.53
C VAL A 322 -0.44 27.71 6.47
N LYS A 323 0.76 28.05 6.01
CA LYS A 323 0.94 29.06 4.95
C LYS A 323 0.88 28.40 3.57
N ILE A 324 0.33 29.13 2.61
CA ILE A 324 0.34 28.72 1.21
C ILE A 324 1.77 28.82 0.67
N VAL A 325 2.29 27.74 0.10
CA VAL A 325 3.62 27.68 -0.51
C VAL A 325 3.48 27.48 -2.01
N ASN A 326 3.67 28.54 -2.79
CA ASN A 326 3.37 28.53 -4.22
C ASN A 326 4.57 28.12 -5.12
N ASN A 327 5.82 28.31 -4.66
CA ASN A 327 6.95 28.28 -5.58
C ASN A 327 7.86 27.04 -5.45
N LYS A 328 8.11 26.55 -4.26
CA LYS A 328 9.04 25.45 -4.00
C LYS A 328 8.70 24.75 -2.69
N ARG A 329 8.83 23.43 -2.70
CA ARG A 329 8.86 22.61 -1.50
C ARG A 329 10.09 21.73 -1.54
N ASP A 330 10.82 21.67 -0.44
CA ASP A 330 12.04 20.87 -0.38
C ASP A 330 11.70 19.39 -0.17
N PHE A 331 12.44 18.55 -0.86
CA PHE A 331 12.36 17.11 -0.67
C PHE A 331 13.26 16.71 0.51
N ASP A 332 12.75 15.90 1.40
CA ASP A 332 13.50 15.38 2.53
C ASP A 332 14.17 14.06 2.19
N GLU A 333 15.51 14.04 2.16
CA GLU A 333 16.30 12.86 1.80
C GLU A 333 16.06 11.65 2.74
N ARG A 334 15.53 11.86 3.93
CA ARG A 334 15.14 10.78 4.84
C ARG A 334 14.06 9.87 4.24
N LEU A 335 13.32 10.36 3.24
CA LEU A 335 12.30 9.60 2.51
C LEU A 335 12.87 8.57 1.54
N MET A 336 14.19 8.61 1.24
CA MET A 336 14.83 7.63 0.36
C MET A 336 14.65 6.19 0.84
N VAL A 337 14.43 5.97 2.12
CA VAL A 337 14.08 4.63 2.66
C VAL A 337 12.82 4.03 2.02
N PHE A 338 11.96 4.86 1.45
CA PHE A 338 10.75 4.47 0.73
C PHE A 338 10.91 4.52 -0.80
N ASP A 339 12.12 4.78 -1.33
CA ASP A 339 12.34 4.76 -2.77
C ASP A 339 12.18 3.35 -3.33
N ILE A 340 11.38 3.24 -4.41
CA ILE A 340 11.08 1.94 -5.00
C ILE A 340 12.31 1.25 -5.59
N ASN A 341 13.26 2.01 -6.16
CA ASN A 341 14.45 1.42 -6.76
C ASN A 341 15.41 0.89 -5.70
N GLU A 342 15.57 1.63 -4.60
CA GLU A 342 16.35 1.14 -3.44
C GLU A 342 15.72 -0.11 -2.83
N ASN A 343 14.41 -0.12 -2.67
CA ASN A 343 13.70 -1.29 -2.15
C ASN A 343 13.81 -2.52 -3.05
N ILE A 344 13.72 -2.35 -4.37
CA ILE A 344 13.94 -3.43 -5.34
C ILE A 344 15.37 -3.99 -5.20
N ASN A 345 16.37 -3.12 -5.10
CA ASN A 345 17.76 -3.54 -4.94
C ASN A 345 17.96 -4.30 -3.62
N ASN A 346 17.42 -3.81 -2.51
CA ASN A 346 17.47 -4.47 -1.21
C ASN A 346 16.81 -5.85 -1.26
N LEU A 347 15.66 -5.98 -1.94
CA LEU A 347 14.98 -7.25 -2.12
C LEU A 347 15.80 -8.23 -2.97
N LYS A 348 16.39 -7.76 -4.06
CA LYS A 348 17.30 -8.56 -4.90
C LYS A 348 18.53 -9.04 -4.13
N GLU A 349 19.08 -8.22 -3.25
CA GLU A 349 20.18 -8.64 -2.38
C GLU A 349 19.79 -9.80 -1.43
N ILE A 350 18.56 -9.77 -0.90
CA ILE A 350 18.02 -10.88 -0.10
C ILE A 350 17.96 -12.16 -0.94
N TYR A 351 17.46 -12.06 -2.17
CA TYR A 351 17.41 -13.18 -3.11
C TYR A 351 18.79 -13.76 -3.40
N LYS A 352 19.76 -12.91 -3.80
CA LYS A 352 21.11 -13.31 -4.15
C LYS A 352 21.86 -13.97 -2.98
N LYS A 353 21.76 -13.40 -1.78
CA LYS A 353 22.38 -13.97 -0.57
C LYS A 353 21.78 -15.34 -0.21
N GLY A 354 20.49 -15.53 -0.48
CA GLY A 354 19.82 -16.80 -0.24
C GLY A 354 20.17 -17.88 -1.27
N LEU A 355 20.47 -17.51 -2.52
CA LEU A 355 20.87 -18.43 -3.60
C LEU A 355 22.31 -18.93 -3.48
N LYS A 356 23.19 -18.17 -2.80
CA LYS A 356 24.61 -18.53 -2.59
C LYS A 356 24.83 -19.52 -1.43
N LYS A 357 23.81 -19.81 -0.64
CA LYS A 357 23.84 -20.77 0.47
C LYS A 357 23.34 -22.14 0.03
#